data_3337856abf2211407841384f3ce16c42
#
_entry.id   3337856abf2211407841384f3ce16c42
#
_cell.length_a   1.000
_cell.length_b   1.000
_cell.length_c   1.000
_cell.angle_alpha   90.00
_cell.angle_beta   90.00
_cell.angle_gamma   90.00
#
_symmetry.space_group_name_H-M   'P 1'
#
loop_
_entity.id
_entity.type
_entity.pdbx_description
1 polymer ?
#
loop_
_entity_poly.entity_id
_entity_poly.type
_entity_poly.pdbx_seq_one_letter_code
_entity_poly.pdbx_strand_id
1 'polypeptide(L)'
;MTDIPHGRGKVRQRIRELEAEKVELIKRMEVLAQEFQQAFRRPWPAHPVVQRVAGGYVYVRWRLQGRNGKQNYVDLACEAGQVLLSNLELPVRNIYVRYGQQMLNLNVSHAVRHGEWTRLRQYLADCAVLDGYAHAGASHGNDA
;
A
#
# COMPACT_ATOMS: atom_id res chain seq x y z
N MET A 1 -7.04 16.52 7.51
CA MET A 1 -5.99 16.42 8.54
C MET A 1 -6.53 15.63 9.71
N THR A 2 -6.02 14.43 9.90
CA THR A 2 -6.46 13.56 10.98
C THR A 2 -5.80 14.02 12.27
N ASP A 3 -6.62 14.33 13.29
CA ASP A 3 -6.12 14.66 14.60
C ASP A 3 -5.36 13.47 15.20
N ILE A 4 -4.22 13.77 15.84
CA ILE A 4 -3.49 12.75 16.59
C ILE A 4 -4.37 12.31 17.75
N PRO A 5 -4.64 10.99 17.91
CA PRO A 5 -5.44 10.52 19.04
C PRO A 5 -4.80 10.94 20.36
N HIS A 6 -5.60 11.48 21.29
CA HIS A 6 -5.10 11.86 22.60
C HIS A 6 -4.72 10.61 23.41
N GLY A 7 -3.49 10.62 23.94
CA GLY A 7 -2.96 9.57 24.78
C GLY A 7 -2.31 8.43 23.99
N ARG A 8 -1.23 7.87 24.56
CA ARG A 8 -0.43 6.82 23.94
C ARG A 8 -1.18 5.50 23.77
N GLY A 9 -2.12 5.21 24.69
CA GLY A 9 -2.97 4.02 24.60
C GLY A 9 -3.85 4.04 23.35
N LYS A 10 -4.44 5.20 23.04
CA LYS A 10 -5.24 5.38 21.82
C LYS A 10 -4.38 5.30 20.55
N VAL A 11 -3.16 5.83 20.59
CA VAL A 11 -2.23 5.72 19.47
C VAL A 11 -1.86 4.26 19.20
N ARG A 12 -1.56 3.48 20.25
CA ARG A 12 -1.27 2.04 20.11
C ARG A 12 -2.47 1.27 19.56
N GLN A 13 -3.67 1.60 20.02
CA GLN A 13 -4.91 1.01 19.50
C GLN A 13 -5.07 1.32 18.02
N ARG A 14 -4.86 2.56 17.61
CA ARG A 14 -4.94 2.95 16.19
C ARG A 14 -3.91 2.23 15.34
N ILE A 15 -2.69 2.05 15.85
CA ILE A 15 -1.64 1.27 15.16
C ILE A 15 -2.12 -0.16 14.90
N ARG A 16 -2.72 -0.83 15.88
CA ARG A 16 -3.26 -2.18 15.72
C ARG A 16 -4.38 -2.23 14.69
N GLU A 17 -5.28 -1.24 14.70
CA GLU A 17 -6.35 -1.13 13.72
C GLU A 17 -5.79 -0.97 12.30
N LEU A 18 -4.78 -0.11 12.13
CA LEU A 18 -4.13 0.11 10.85
C LEU A 18 -3.42 -1.16 10.35
N GLU A 19 -2.76 -1.90 11.24
CA GLU A 19 -2.11 -3.17 10.88
C GLU A 19 -3.14 -4.17 10.35
N ALA A 20 -4.30 -4.29 11.01
CA ALA A 20 -5.38 -5.16 10.56
C ALA A 20 -5.98 -4.71 9.24
N GLU A 21 -6.21 -3.41 9.06
CA GLU A 21 -6.73 -2.83 7.81
C GLU A 21 -5.77 -3.05 6.64
N LYS A 22 -4.46 -2.88 6.87
CA LYS A 22 -3.44 -3.11 5.85
C LYS A 22 -3.40 -4.57 5.42
N VAL A 23 -3.47 -5.51 6.36
CA VAL A 23 -3.52 -6.95 6.06
C VAL A 23 -4.73 -7.27 5.18
N GLU A 24 -5.88 -6.72 5.52
CA GLU A 24 -7.12 -6.94 4.75
C GLU A 24 -7.00 -6.39 3.32
N LEU A 25 -6.41 -5.20 3.16
CA LEU A 25 -6.18 -4.61 1.84
C LEU A 25 -5.24 -5.46 0.97
N ILE A 26 -4.18 -6.00 1.57
CA ILE A 26 -3.26 -6.90 0.86
C ILE A 26 -3.97 -8.16 0.40
N LYS A 27 -4.83 -8.74 1.23
CA LYS A 27 -5.65 -9.90 0.85
C LYS A 27 -6.54 -9.57 -0.35
N ARG A 28 -7.17 -8.39 -0.35
CA ARG A 28 -8.00 -7.94 -1.47
C ARG A 28 -7.18 -7.76 -2.75
N MET A 29 -5.96 -7.26 -2.64
CA MET A 29 -5.04 -7.17 -3.79
C MET A 29 -4.72 -8.55 -4.37
N GLU A 30 -4.43 -9.51 -3.52
CA GLU A 30 -4.13 -10.89 -3.92
C GLU A 30 -5.33 -11.57 -4.56
N VAL A 31 -6.52 -11.39 -3.98
CA VAL A 31 -7.78 -11.91 -4.54
C VAL A 31 -8.06 -11.30 -5.92
N LEU A 32 -7.89 -9.99 -6.06
CA LEU A 32 -8.08 -9.30 -7.33
C LEU A 32 -7.15 -9.87 -8.42
N ALA A 33 -5.87 -10.04 -8.10
CA ALA A 33 -4.91 -10.61 -9.04
C ALA A 33 -5.28 -12.04 -9.45
N GLN A 34 -5.73 -12.84 -8.50
CA GLN A 34 -6.15 -14.21 -8.72
C GLN A 34 -7.42 -14.29 -9.57
N GLU A 35 -8.42 -13.46 -9.27
CA GLU A 35 -9.66 -13.38 -10.03
C GLU A 35 -9.41 -13.02 -11.50
N PHE A 36 -8.50 -12.08 -11.74
CA PHE A 36 -8.12 -11.72 -13.11
C PHE A 36 -7.57 -12.94 -13.86
N GLN A 37 -6.67 -13.68 -13.24
CA GLN A 37 -6.06 -14.86 -13.86
C GLN A 37 -7.09 -15.95 -14.17
N GLN A 38 -8.11 -16.08 -13.34
CA GLN A 38 -9.19 -17.06 -13.54
C GLN A 38 -10.19 -16.60 -14.60
N ALA A 39 -10.42 -15.28 -14.71
CA ALA A 39 -11.40 -14.72 -15.64
C ALA A 39 -10.89 -14.67 -17.09
N PHE A 40 -9.59 -14.62 -17.29
CA PHE A 40 -8.98 -14.46 -18.62
C PHE A 40 -8.05 -15.60 -18.95
N ARG A 41 -8.10 -16.07 -20.21
CA ARG A 41 -7.15 -17.04 -20.74
C ARG A 41 -5.86 -16.34 -21.15
N ARG A 42 -4.74 -17.04 -20.93
CA ARG A 42 -3.44 -16.61 -21.47
C ARG A 42 -3.45 -16.66 -23.00
N PRO A 43 -2.67 -15.83 -23.69
CA PRO A 43 -1.75 -14.84 -23.15
C PRO A 43 -2.46 -13.54 -22.73
N TRP A 44 -1.92 -12.87 -21.69
CA TRP A 44 -2.42 -11.56 -21.26
C TRP A 44 -1.46 -10.48 -21.75
N PRO A 45 -1.94 -9.38 -22.39
CA PRO A 45 -1.07 -8.24 -22.69
C PRO A 45 -0.52 -7.59 -21.42
N ALA A 46 -1.30 -7.57 -20.37
CA ALA A 46 -0.90 -7.18 -19.02
C ALA A 46 -1.76 -7.94 -18.02
N HIS A 47 -1.25 -8.14 -16.81
CA HIS A 47 -1.99 -8.76 -15.72
C HIS A 47 -1.61 -8.17 -14.37
N PRO A 48 -2.53 -8.16 -13.39
CA PRO A 48 -2.23 -7.64 -12.06
C PRO A 48 -1.28 -8.56 -11.29
N VAL A 49 -0.28 -7.95 -10.63
CA VAL A 49 0.59 -8.64 -9.67
C VAL A 49 0.71 -7.80 -8.42
N VAL A 50 0.78 -8.46 -7.27
CA VAL A 50 1.03 -7.81 -5.99
C VAL A 50 2.53 -7.69 -5.79
N GLN A 51 3.00 -6.47 -5.53
CA GLN A 51 4.41 -6.18 -5.34
C GLN A 51 4.64 -5.53 -3.98
N ARG A 52 5.59 -6.09 -3.22
CA ARG A 52 6.07 -5.50 -1.98
C ARG A 52 7.33 -4.71 -2.28
N VAL A 53 7.35 -3.44 -1.86
CA VAL A 53 8.48 -2.54 -2.11
C VAL A 53 9.12 -2.13 -0.80
N ALA A 54 10.33 -1.54 -0.89
CA ALA A 54 11.05 -1.02 0.26
C ALA A 54 10.19 -0.04 1.07
N GLY A 55 10.36 -0.03 2.40
CA GLY A 55 9.56 0.82 3.28
C GLY A 55 8.22 0.24 3.70
N GLY A 56 7.87 -0.98 3.26
CA GLY A 56 6.64 -1.67 3.67
C GLY A 56 5.40 -1.34 2.84
N TYR A 57 5.53 -0.56 1.77
CA TYR A 57 4.42 -0.32 0.84
C TYR A 57 4.13 -1.58 0.01
N VAL A 58 2.86 -1.82 -0.27
CA VAL A 58 2.41 -2.91 -1.12
C VAL A 58 1.49 -2.32 -2.19
N TYR A 59 1.75 -2.68 -3.42
CA TYR A 59 0.99 -2.21 -4.58
C TYR A 59 0.55 -3.39 -5.42
N VAL A 60 -0.62 -3.28 -6.04
CA VAL A 60 -0.98 -4.13 -7.18
C VAL A 60 -0.68 -3.35 -8.46
N ARG A 61 0.07 -3.97 -9.37
CA ARG A 61 0.57 -3.32 -10.59
C ARG A 61 0.26 -4.17 -11.80
N TRP A 62 0.12 -3.52 -12.95
CA TRP A 62 0.00 -4.19 -14.24
C TRP A 62 1.37 -4.60 -14.73
N ARG A 63 1.60 -5.90 -14.82
CA ARG A 63 2.81 -6.47 -15.37
C ARG A 63 2.59 -6.77 -16.85
N LEU A 64 3.46 -6.24 -17.71
CA LEU A 64 3.45 -6.54 -19.12
C LEU A 64 4.02 -7.93 -19.36
N GLN A 65 3.54 -8.60 -20.42
CA GLN A 65 4.14 -9.83 -20.90
C GLN A 65 5.53 -9.49 -21.46
N GLY A 66 6.58 -9.78 -20.67
CA GLY A 66 7.93 -9.45 -21.03
C GLY A 66 8.56 -10.50 -21.93
N ARG A 67 9.37 -10.05 -22.90
CA ARG A 67 10.35 -10.88 -23.59
C ARG A 67 11.64 -10.87 -22.75
N ASN A 68 12.36 -12.00 -22.69
CA ASN A 68 13.70 -12.10 -22.08
C ASN A 68 13.75 -11.94 -20.54
N GLY A 69 12.72 -12.35 -19.81
CA GLY A 69 12.73 -12.36 -18.35
C GLY A 69 12.74 -10.99 -17.69
N LYS A 70 12.65 -9.90 -18.44
CA LYS A 70 12.51 -8.56 -17.89
C LYS A 70 11.08 -8.33 -17.41
N GLN A 71 10.93 -7.95 -16.14
CA GLN A 71 9.66 -7.57 -15.57
C GLN A 71 9.39 -6.10 -15.87
N ASN A 72 8.51 -5.86 -16.82
CA ASN A 72 8.06 -4.52 -17.15
C ASN A 72 6.66 -4.29 -16.59
N TYR A 73 6.46 -3.12 -16.01
CA TYR A 73 5.18 -2.70 -15.46
C TYR A 73 4.63 -1.53 -16.29
N VAL A 74 3.32 -1.42 -16.34
CA VAL A 74 2.64 -0.31 -17.00
C VAL A 74 1.58 0.27 -16.07
N ASP A 75 1.46 1.59 -16.07
CA ASP A 75 0.34 2.30 -15.49
C ASP A 75 -0.69 2.53 -16.62
N LEU A 76 -1.92 2.03 -16.45
CA LEU A 76 -2.93 2.17 -17.50
C LEU A 76 -3.33 3.64 -17.76
N ALA A 77 -3.14 4.52 -16.78
CA ALA A 77 -3.44 5.93 -16.93
C ALA A 77 -2.33 6.71 -17.68
N CYS A 78 -1.13 6.15 -17.81
CA CYS A 78 -0.06 6.77 -18.58
C CYS A 78 -0.24 6.56 -20.07
N GLU A 79 0.60 7.21 -20.89
CA GLU A 79 0.53 7.14 -22.35
C GLU A 79 0.63 5.71 -22.87
N ALA A 80 1.62 4.94 -22.38
CA ALA A 80 1.79 3.54 -22.77
C ALA A 80 0.58 2.67 -22.40
N GLY A 81 -0.03 2.94 -21.25
CA GLY A 81 -1.25 2.26 -20.81
C GLY A 81 -2.46 2.58 -21.69
N GLN A 82 -2.59 3.83 -22.09
CA GLN A 82 -3.65 4.25 -23.02
C GLN A 82 -3.51 3.60 -24.38
N VAL A 83 -2.29 3.45 -24.88
CA VAL A 83 -2.01 2.72 -26.13
C VAL A 83 -2.43 1.26 -25.98
N LEU A 84 -2.08 0.61 -24.88
CA LEU A 84 -2.49 -0.77 -24.60
C LEU A 84 -4.01 -0.91 -24.61
N LEU A 85 -4.71 -0.04 -23.90
CA LEU A 85 -6.17 -0.05 -23.83
C LEU A 85 -6.82 0.18 -25.19
N SER A 86 -6.26 1.09 -26.00
CA SER A 86 -6.77 1.41 -27.34
C SER A 86 -6.68 0.22 -28.30
N ASN A 87 -5.74 -0.69 -28.08
CA ASN A 87 -5.56 -1.89 -28.90
C ASN A 87 -6.43 -3.07 -28.47
N LEU A 88 -7.15 -2.94 -27.36
CA LEU A 88 -8.08 -3.97 -26.89
C LEU A 88 -9.47 -3.77 -27.49
N GLU A 89 -10.17 -4.88 -27.74
CA GLU A 89 -11.58 -4.83 -28.08
C GLU A 89 -12.40 -4.24 -26.94
N LEU A 90 -13.49 -3.55 -27.27
CA LEU A 90 -14.26 -2.77 -26.29
C LEU A 90 -14.70 -3.57 -25.07
N PRO A 91 -15.23 -4.80 -25.17
CA PRO A 91 -15.62 -5.57 -23.97
C PRO A 91 -14.43 -5.89 -23.06
N VAL A 92 -13.29 -6.26 -23.65
CA VAL A 92 -12.06 -6.56 -22.90
C VAL A 92 -11.49 -5.28 -22.28
N ARG A 93 -11.46 -4.20 -23.06
CA ARG A 93 -11.01 -2.87 -22.57
C ARG A 93 -11.78 -2.46 -21.32
N ASN A 94 -13.10 -2.59 -21.33
CA ASN A 94 -13.96 -2.22 -20.20
C ASN A 94 -13.63 -3.01 -18.95
N ILE A 95 -13.27 -4.29 -19.10
CA ILE A 95 -12.86 -5.13 -17.97
C ILE A 95 -11.51 -4.66 -17.42
N TYR A 96 -10.53 -4.39 -18.29
CA TYR A 96 -9.23 -3.85 -17.88
C TYR A 96 -9.39 -2.52 -17.12
N VAL A 97 -10.24 -1.63 -17.62
CA VAL A 97 -10.52 -0.36 -16.95
C VAL A 97 -11.11 -0.58 -15.56
N ARG A 98 -12.07 -1.49 -15.42
CA ARG A 98 -12.69 -1.81 -14.12
C ARG A 98 -11.66 -2.35 -13.12
N TYR A 99 -10.84 -3.31 -13.53
CA TYR A 99 -9.77 -3.82 -12.68
C TYR A 99 -8.76 -2.73 -12.33
N GLY A 100 -8.40 -1.89 -13.30
CA GLY A 100 -7.50 -0.76 -13.08
C GLY A 100 -8.02 0.21 -12.04
N GLN A 101 -9.31 0.54 -12.06
CA GLN A 101 -9.93 1.41 -11.06
C GLN A 101 -9.92 0.79 -9.67
N GLN A 102 -10.21 -0.51 -9.57
CA GLN A 102 -10.13 -1.24 -8.30
C GLN A 102 -8.70 -1.26 -7.76
N MET A 103 -7.72 -1.48 -8.62
CA MET A 103 -6.30 -1.45 -8.24
C MET A 103 -5.87 -0.08 -7.71
N LEU A 104 -6.28 0.99 -8.37
CA LEU A 104 -5.99 2.35 -7.90
C LEU A 104 -6.58 2.60 -6.51
N ASN A 105 -7.82 2.17 -6.27
CA ASN A 105 -8.46 2.31 -4.98
C ASN A 105 -7.74 1.54 -3.87
N LEU A 106 -7.34 0.29 -4.15
CA LEU A 106 -6.60 -0.53 -3.19
C LEU A 106 -5.22 0.07 -2.89
N ASN A 107 -4.51 0.53 -3.92
CA ASN A 107 -3.19 1.12 -3.77
C ASN A 107 -3.23 2.40 -2.93
N VAL A 108 -4.16 3.30 -3.20
CA VAL A 108 -4.33 4.53 -2.41
C VAL A 108 -4.73 4.20 -0.98
N SER A 109 -5.68 3.31 -0.78
CA SER A 109 -6.14 2.93 0.56
C SER A 109 -5.00 2.35 1.40
N HIS A 110 -4.16 1.50 0.83
CA HIS A 110 -3.00 0.94 1.53
C HIS A 110 -1.95 2.03 1.82
N ALA A 111 -1.64 2.88 0.84
CA ALA A 111 -0.62 3.93 0.99
C ALA A 111 -0.99 4.92 2.09
N VAL A 112 -2.26 5.33 2.17
CA VAL A 112 -2.76 6.25 3.20
C VAL A 112 -2.60 5.62 4.60
N ARG A 113 -3.01 4.37 4.76
CA ARG A 113 -2.92 3.67 6.05
C ARG A 113 -1.48 3.40 6.45
N HIS A 114 -0.64 3.03 5.50
CA HIS A 114 0.78 2.81 5.77
C HIS A 114 1.47 4.11 6.19
N GLY A 115 1.15 5.23 5.58
CA GLY A 115 1.67 6.54 5.96
C GLY A 115 1.25 6.95 7.38
N GLU A 116 -0.02 6.76 7.74
CA GLU A 116 -0.51 7.01 9.10
C GLU A 116 0.19 6.10 10.12
N TRP A 117 0.27 4.81 9.84
CA TRP A 117 0.95 3.82 10.68
C TRP A 117 2.42 4.20 10.93
N THR A 118 3.13 4.60 9.91
CA THR A 118 4.53 5.02 10.01
C THR A 118 4.68 6.25 10.92
N ARG A 119 3.82 7.24 10.74
CA ARG A 119 3.84 8.47 11.55
C ARG A 119 3.51 8.21 13.02
N LEU A 120 2.52 7.36 13.29
CA LEU A 120 2.13 7.04 14.66
C LEU A 120 3.22 6.24 15.38
N ARG A 121 3.88 5.32 14.71
CA ARG A 121 5.02 4.59 15.27
C ARG A 121 6.19 5.51 15.56
N GLN A 122 6.48 6.45 14.67
CA GLN A 122 7.53 7.44 14.88
C GLN A 122 7.20 8.33 16.08
N TYR A 123 5.95 8.75 16.21
CA TYR A 123 5.48 9.53 17.36
C TYR A 123 5.75 8.80 18.68
N LEU A 124 5.42 7.52 18.78
CA LEU A 124 5.67 6.74 20.00
C LEU A 124 7.18 6.60 20.28
N ALA A 125 7.99 6.40 19.25
CA ALA A 125 9.43 6.31 19.38
C ALA A 125 10.02 7.63 19.91
N ASP A 126 9.58 8.77 19.39
CA ASP A 126 10.01 10.09 19.82
C ASP A 126 9.59 10.37 21.27
N CYS A 127 8.39 10.01 21.66
CA CYS A 127 7.94 10.11 23.03
C CYS A 127 8.80 9.29 23.99
N ALA A 128 9.17 8.07 23.61
CA ALA A 128 10.03 7.22 24.43
C ALA A 128 11.42 7.83 24.63
N VAL A 129 11.98 8.43 23.59
CA VAL A 129 13.27 9.13 23.68
C VAL A 129 13.18 10.31 24.67
N LEU A 130 12.15 11.15 24.53
CA LEU A 130 11.96 12.31 25.39
C LEU A 130 11.71 11.92 26.85
N ASP A 131 10.94 10.86 27.09
CA ASP A 131 10.69 10.32 28.44
C ASP A 131 12.00 9.85 29.09
N GLY A 132 12.89 9.23 28.33
CA GLY A 132 14.21 8.81 28.83
C GLY A 132 15.02 9.98 29.35
N TYR A 133 15.03 11.10 28.65
CA TYR A 133 15.73 12.32 29.08
C TYR A 133 15.07 12.97 30.30
N ALA A 134 13.76 12.96 30.39
CA ALA A 134 13.06 13.51 31.55
C ALA A 134 13.41 12.74 32.83
N HIS A 135 13.44 11.41 32.78
CA HIS A 135 13.83 10.57 33.92
C HIS A 135 15.31 10.73 34.30
N ALA A 136 16.21 10.81 33.34
CA ALA A 136 17.62 11.05 33.58
C ALA A 136 17.86 12.39 34.28
N GLY A 137 17.16 13.46 33.88
CA GLY A 137 17.21 14.76 34.51
C GLY A 137 16.72 14.75 35.97
N ALA A 138 15.65 14.02 36.24
CA ALA A 138 15.06 13.88 37.58
C ALA A 138 16.01 13.12 38.53
N SER A 139 16.73 12.07 38.06
CA SER A 139 17.68 11.32 38.88
C SER A 139 18.94 12.11 39.19
N HIS A 140 19.37 13.04 38.36
CA HIS A 140 20.53 13.93 38.62
C HIS A 140 20.20 15.10 39.56
N GLY A 141 18.93 15.50 39.67
CA GLY A 141 18.50 16.57 40.55
C GLY A 141 18.48 16.19 42.04
N ASN A 142 18.58 14.92 42.39
CA ASN A 142 18.53 14.43 43.76
C ASN A 142 19.92 14.22 44.39
N ASP A 143 20.99 14.40 43.65
CA ASP A 143 22.37 14.22 44.13
C ASP A 143 23.04 15.54 44.56
N ALA A 144 22.25 16.56 44.78
CA ALA A 144 22.78 17.83 45.25
C ALA A 144 22.76 17.91 46.79
#